data_418b00d995e49e766420434b3b3c93dd
#
_entry.id   418b00d995e49e766420434b3b3c93dd
#
_cell.length_a   1.000
_cell.length_b   1.000
_cell.length_c   1.000
_cell.angle_alpha   90.00
_cell.angle_beta   90.00
_cell.angle_gamma   90.00
#
_symmetry.space_group_name_H-M   'P 1'
#
loop_
_entity.id
_entity.type
_entity.pdbx_description
1 polymer ?
#
loop_
_entity_poly.entity_id
_entity_poly.type
_entity_poly.pdbx_seq_one_letter_code
_entity_poly.pdbx_strand_id
1 'polypeptide(L)'
;MTEPNSRRTVQVRPVDQCLTLDDIFRHCLPAFGGAYLRRLYTILDRAIGMGCPFTMAVSGPITVSGQHQAWLIPLLETGWIAYLSTTDAVCYHDGHRSLDAHRDPVFEVPIFGDDGALRDERTIRVTDMAFDEDVLLDQDRFLTAILQRPEFQRKMTGTELRYLLGLYYGDQEKANNVAPGLLSTCQRLAIPVFVGAPGDGSVFLNSMKLWAMRQAGLLPDYGFDLDLHAEIFEACAYHRWGLFDNDVKSLATLILGGGVPKNYNLQPEPALGQVLGLPDVRGYEFDVQIVTAPITDGSLSSCPPAEAVTWGKVDKDTYLQSTESMQGDYSMIMPFVVKALLDNRMGYQRRAEEIGEEKLFAEDPKAKGYLRPRAGYRLYEHREALCSTLNEAVRNNKQWLMDSLGYPLARRS
;
A
#
# COMPACT_ATOMS: atom_id res chain seq x y z
N MET A 1 -9.25 -27.93 -18.34
CA MET A 1 -10.34 -27.40 -19.21
C MET A 1 -11.63 -27.50 -18.40
N THR A 2 -12.05 -26.41 -17.76
CA THR A 2 -13.35 -26.31 -17.10
C THR A 2 -14.41 -26.21 -18.19
N GLU A 3 -15.48 -26.98 -18.06
CA GLU A 3 -16.59 -26.98 -19.02
C GLU A 3 -17.10 -25.56 -19.31
N PRO A 4 -17.24 -25.17 -20.57
CA PRO A 4 -17.61 -23.79 -20.94
C PRO A 4 -19.06 -23.39 -20.66
N ASN A 5 -19.83 -24.13 -19.87
CA ASN A 5 -21.28 -23.94 -19.80
C ASN A 5 -21.95 -24.16 -18.43
N SER A 6 -21.26 -24.01 -17.31
CA SER A 6 -21.98 -23.94 -16.03
C SER A 6 -22.60 -22.54 -15.89
N ARG A 7 -23.86 -22.39 -16.24
CA ARG A 7 -24.67 -21.20 -15.94
C ARG A 7 -24.69 -21.01 -14.41
N ARG A 8 -23.84 -20.13 -13.86
CA ARG A 8 -23.91 -19.79 -12.44
C ARG A 8 -25.11 -18.89 -12.21
N THR A 9 -26.13 -19.42 -11.55
CA THR A 9 -27.25 -18.62 -11.07
C THR A 9 -26.80 -17.81 -9.86
N VAL A 10 -26.98 -16.50 -9.88
CA VAL A 10 -26.78 -15.65 -8.71
C VAL A 10 -28.05 -15.73 -7.87
N GLN A 11 -27.93 -16.27 -6.67
CA GLN A 11 -29.03 -16.25 -5.68
C GLN A 11 -29.11 -14.85 -5.07
N VAL A 12 -30.25 -14.20 -5.25
CA VAL A 12 -30.51 -12.85 -4.70
C VAL A 12 -31.27 -13.02 -3.39
N ARG A 13 -30.85 -12.27 -2.37
CA ARG A 13 -31.53 -12.16 -1.09
C ARG A 13 -32.03 -10.72 -0.91
N PRO A 14 -33.28 -10.50 -0.47
CA PRO A 14 -33.74 -9.17 -0.08
C PRO A 14 -32.90 -8.57 1.05
N VAL A 15 -32.66 -7.28 0.99
CA VAL A 15 -31.75 -6.56 1.93
C VAL A 15 -32.23 -6.64 3.38
N ASP A 16 -33.55 -6.65 3.59
CA ASP A 16 -34.18 -6.80 4.92
C ASP A 16 -33.97 -8.19 5.56
N GLN A 17 -33.51 -9.17 4.78
CA GLN A 17 -33.14 -10.50 5.24
C GLN A 17 -31.63 -10.67 5.45
N CYS A 18 -30.84 -9.63 5.20
CA CYS A 18 -29.40 -9.60 5.43
C CYS A 18 -29.09 -9.09 6.83
N LEU A 19 -28.27 -9.79 7.58
CA LEU A 19 -27.89 -9.43 8.95
C LEU A 19 -26.56 -8.69 9.02
N THR A 20 -25.71 -8.86 8.00
CA THR A 20 -24.34 -8.33 7.96
C THR A 20 -24.03 -7.69 6.63
N LEU A 21 -22.95 -6.89 6.58
CA LEU A 21 -22.40 -6.40 5.31
C LEU A 21 -21.89 -7.55 4.44
N ASP A 22 -21.37 -8.62 5.03
CA ASP A 22 -20.98 -9.84 4.31
C ASP A 22 -22.16 -10.43 3.54
N ASP A 23 -23.34 -10.54 4.17
CA ASP A 23 -24.57 -10.96 3.51
C ASP A 23 -24.93 -10.07 2.32
N ILE A 24 -24.82 -8.73 2.50
CA ILE A 24 -25.12 -7.76 1.45
C ILE A 24 -24.17 -7.92 0.28
N PHE A 25 -22.86 -8.01 0.54
CA PHE A 25 -21.87 -8.19 -0.53
C PHE A 25 -22.10 -9.49 -1.30
N ARG A 26 -22.43 -10.59 -0.62
CA ARG A 26 -22.61 -11.90 -1.26
C ARG A 26 -23.93 -12.03 -2.01
N HIS A 27 -25.01 -11.43 -1.53
CA HIS A 27 -26.37 -11.76 -1.97
C HIS A 27 -27.16 -10.60 -2.57
N CYS A 28 -26.80 -9.34 -2.33
CA CYS A 28 -27.58 -8.19 -2.79
C CYS A 28 -27.00 -7.50 -4.04
N LEU A 29 -25.86 -7.96 -4.55
CA LEU A 29 -25.13 -7.34 -5.64
C LEU A 29 -25.05 -8.28 -6.89
N PRO A 30 -26.19 -8.53 -7.59
CA PRO A 30 -26.26 -9.59 -8.59
C PRO A 30 -25.57 -9.25 -9.91
N ALA A 31 -25.56 -7.97 -10.32
CA ALA A 31 -25.13 -7.56 -11.65
C ALA A 31 -24.44 -6.18 -11.66
N PHE A 32 -23.92 -5.79 -12.82
CA PHE A 32 -23.29 -4.48 -13.11
C PHE A 32 -22.17 -4.15 -12.13
N GLY A 33 -22.01 -2.88 -11.72
CA GLY A 33 -21.02 -2.45 -10.72
C GLY A 33 -21.09 -3.24 -9.41
N GLY A 34 -22.29 -3.62 -8.98
CA GLY A 34 -22.48 -4.48 -7.82
C GLY A 34 -21.82 -5.87 -7.97
N ALA A 35 -21.90 -6.47 -9.16
CA ALA A 35 -21.26 -7.78 -9.38
C ALA A 35 -19.72 -7.69 -9.33
N TYR A 36 -19.13 -6.59 -9.78
CA TYR A 36 -17.70 -6.33 -9.63
C TYR A 36 -17.32 -6.21 -8.14
N LEU A 37 -18.08 -5.43 -7.39
CA LEU A 37 -17.86 -5.27 -5.95
C LEU A 37 -18.02 -6.59 -5.18
N ARG A 38 -19.03 -7.41 -5.51
CA ARG A 38 -19.20 -8.74 -4.92
C ARG A 38 -17.99 -9.65 -5.19
N ARG A 39 -17.50 -9.69 -6.45
CA ARG A 39 -16.33 -10.51 -6.80
C ARG A 39 -15.07 -10.02 -6.11
N LEU A 40 -14.84 -8.70 -6.10
CA LEU A 40 -13.76 -8.05 -5.39
C LEU A 40 -13.75 -8.45 -3.90
N TYR A 41 -14.87 -8.27 -3.22
CA TYR A 41 -15.02 -8.66 -1.82
C TYR A 41 -14.75 -10.16 -1.60
N THR A 42 -15.30 -11.01 -2.47
CA THR A 42 -15.12 -12.46 -2.37
C THR A 42 -13.66 -12.89 -2.56
N ILE A 43 -12.92 -12.21 -3.45
CA ILE A 43 -11.50 -12.47 -3.69
C ILE A 43 -10.68 -12.05 -2.46
N LEU A 44 -10.93 -10.86 -1.90
CA LEU A 44 -10.27 -10.39 -0.68
C LEU A 44 -10.52 -11.35 0.50
N ASP A 45 -11.77 -11.71 0.72
CA ASP A 45 -12.19 -12.64 1.76
C ASP A 45 -11.51 -14.02 1.61
N ARG A 46 -11.37 -14.52 0.39
CA ARG A 46 -10.67 -15.78 0.09
C ARG A 46 -9.16 -15.66 0.36
N ALA A 47 -8.52 -14.62 -0.12
CA ALA A 47 -7.09 -14.41 0.05
C ALA A 47 -6.71 -14.24 1.53
N ILE A 48 -7.50 -13.49 2.30
CA ILE A 48 -7.34 -13.38 3.76
C ILE A 48 -7.51 -14.75 4.41
N GLY A 49 -8.56 -15.47 4.06
CA GLY A 49 -8.83 -16.82 4.62
C GLY A 49 -7.73 -17.84 4.33
N MET A 50 -7.04 -17.72 3.18
CA MET A 50 -5.86 -18.52 2.85
C MET A 50 -4.61 -18.08 3.60
N GLY A 51 -4.62 -16.90 4.25
CA GLY A 51 -3.47 -16.34 4.94
C GLY A 51 -2.43 -15.71 4.03
N CYS A 52 -2.80 -15.35 2.79
CA CYS A 52 -1.89 -14.69 1.87
C CYS A 52 -1.46 -13.32 2.42
N PRO A 53 -0.15 -12.99 2.41
CA PRO A 53 0.29 -11.63 2.70
C PRO A 53 -0.22 -10.68 1.62
N PHE A 54 -0.80 -9.54 2.03
CA PHE A 54 -1.19 -8.50 1.11
C PHE A 54 -0.09 -7.46 0.98
N THR A 55 0.23 -7.09 -0.25
CA THR A 55 0.85 -5.82 -0.55
C THR A 55 -0.24 -4.83 -0.92
N MET A 56 -0.05 -3.57 -0.61
CA MET A 56 -1.07 -2.58 -0.86
C MET A 56 -0.48 -1.38 -1.62
N ALA A 57 -1.14 -0.99 -2.69
CA ALA A 57 -0.84 0.26 -3.39
C ALA A 57 -1.99 1.24 -3.17
N VAL A 58 -1.68 2.40 -2.61
CA VAL A 58 -2.68 3.45 -2.35
C VAL A 58 -2.16 4.82 -2.74
N SER A 59 -2.98 5.58 -3.46
CA SER A 59 -2.69 6.96 -3.83
C SER A 59 -3.90 7.85 -3.59
N GLY A 60 -3.71 9.15 -3.78
CA GLY A 60 -4.74 10.15 -3.58
C GLY A 60 -4.74 10.76 -2.16
N PRO A 61 -5.76 11.54 -1.83
CA PRO A 61 -5.78 12.37 -0.64
C PRO A 61 -6.18 11.61 0.64
N ILE A 62 -5.75 10.36 0.79
CA ILE A 62 -6.19 9.47 1.88
C ILE A 62 -5.81 9.99 3.27
N THR A 63 -4.63 10.61 3.42
CA THR A 63 -4.17 11.15 4.70
C THR A 63 -4.74 12.54 4.95
N VAL A 64 -4.73 13.44 3.96
CA VAL A 64 -5.29 14.77 4.12
C VAL A 64 -6.80 14.73 4.45
N SER A 65 -7.55 13.79 3.83
CA SER A 65 -9.00 13.61 4.10
C SER A 65 -9.31 12.90 5.42
N GLY A 66 -8.32 12.36 6.12
CA GLY A 66 -8.56 11.57 7.34
C GLY A 66 -9.01 10.13 7.10
N GLN A 67 -9.15 9.68 5.85
CA GLN A 67 -9.59 8.31 5.55
C GLN A 67 -8.62 7.24 6.06
N HIS A 68 -7.34 7.56 6.20
CA HIS A 68 -6.37 6.66 6.82
C HIS A 68 -6.77 6.28 8.24
N GLN A 69 -7.28 7.20 9.05
CA GLN A 69 -7.79 6.93 10.40
C GLN A 69 -9.12 6.17 10.36
N ALA A 70 -9.98 6.46 9.38
CA ALA A 70 -11.31 5.87 9.29
C ALA A 70 -11.29 4.37 8.97
N TRP A 71 -10.44 3.91 8.05
CA TRP A 71 -10.47 2.52 7.60
C TRP A 71 -9.09 1.91 7.30
N LEU A 72 -8.08 2.70 6.87
CA LEU A 72 -6.78 2.13 6.49
C LEU A 72 -5.99 1.66 7.72
N ILE A 73 -5.89 2.47 8.77
CA ILE A 73 -5.24 2.07 10.03
C ILE A 73 -5.93 0.85 10.65
N PRO A 74 -7.27 0.79 10.79
CA PRO A 74 -7.95 -0.44 11.19
C PRO A 74 -7.61 -1.67 10.34
N LEU A 75 -7.43 -1.51 9.03
CA LEU A 75 -6.99 -2.59 8.15
C LEU A 75 -5.53 -3.00 8.43
N LEU A 76 -4.61 -2.05 8.59
CA LEU A 76 -3.21 -2.33 8.92
C LEU A 76 -3.07 -3.06 10.26
N GLU A 77 -3.87 -2.72 11.26
CA GLU A 77 -3.90 -3.36 12.59
C GLU A 77 -4.32 -4.84 12.55
N THR A 78 -4.90 -5.31 11.45
CA THR A 78 -5.24 -6.73 11.30
C THR A 78 -4.01 -7.63 11.20
N GLY A 79 -2.87 -7.09 10.74
CA GLY A 79 -1.67 -7.85 10.41
C GLY A 79 -1.71 -8.55 9.04
N TRP A 80 -2.72 -8.27 8.19
CA TRP A 80 -2.80 -8.86 6.85
C TRP A 80 -1.89 -8.18 5.84
N ILE A 81 -1.57 -6.89 6.06
CA ILE A 81 -0.76 -6.09 5.13
C ILE A 81 0.73 -6.30 5.42
N ALA A 82 1.47 -6.72 4.41
CA ALA A 82 2.90 -6.98 4.47
C ALA A 82 3.74 -5.73 4.24
N TYR A 83 3.42 -4.95 3.20
CA TYR A 83 4.00 -3.64 2.92
C TYR A 83 3.06 -2.74 2.14
N LEU A 84 3.35 -1.44 2.15
CA LEU A 84 2.57 -0.40 1.52
C LEU A 84 3.41 0.32 0.45
N SER A 85 2.86 0.49 -0.75
CA SER A 85 3.38 1.39 -1.79
C SER A 85 2.45 2.59 -1.93
N THR A 86 3.00 3.79 -1.96
CA THR A 86 2.20 5.02 -1.96
C THR A 86 2.88 6.15 -2.72
N THR A 87 2.30 7.35 -2.69
CA THR A 87 2.92 8.60 -3.14
C THR A 87 3.51 9.37 -1.97
N ASP A 88 4.49 10.21 -2.23
CA ASP A 88 5.09 11.04 -1.18
C ASP A 88 4.07 11.99 -0.55
N ALA A 89 3.10 12.47 -1.32
CA ALA A 89 2.01 13.32 -0.80
C ALA A 89 1.22 12.62 0.33
N VAL A 90 0.98 11.32 0.24
CA VAL A 90 0.33 10.55 1.32
C VAL A 90 1.16 10.58 2.60
N CYS A 91 2.48 10.45 2.48
CA CYS A 91 3.40 10.53 3.62
C CYS A 91 3.49 11.95 4.19
N TYR A 92 3.51 12.96 3.32
CA TYR A 92 3.61 14.37 3.71
C TYR A 92 2.34 14.84 4.45
N HIS A 93 1.18 14.61 3.88
CA HIS A 93 -0.09 15.05 4.48
C HIS A 93 -0.50 14.25 5.74
N ASP A 94 0.17 13.16 6.03
CA ASP A 94 -0.02 12.41 7.28
C ASP A 94 0.31 13.25 8.52
N GLY A 95 1.33 14.12 8.40
CA GLY A 95 1.77 14.99 9.48
C GLY A 95 0.78 16.10 9.87
N HIS A 96 -0.19 16.45 9.02
CA HIS A 96 -1.12 17.55 9.30
C HIS A 96 -1.86 17.39 10.62
N ARG A 97 -2.29 16.17 10.95
CA ARG A 97 -3.00 15.87 12.19
C ARG A 97 -2.09 15.52 13.36
N SER A 98 -0.84 15.19 13.09
CA SER A 98 0.13 14.84 14.12
C SER A 98 0.73 16.06 14.82
N LEU A 99 0.80 17.20 14.12
CA LEU A 99 1.53 18.40 14.59
C LEU A 99 0.68 19.38 15.37
N ASP A 100 -0.65 19.31 15.31
CA ASP A 100 -1.53 20.26 15.99
C ASP A 100 -2.50 19.57 16.97
N ALA A 101 -2.39 19.89 18.25
CA ALA A 101 -3.28 19.37 19.31
C ALA A 101 -4.68 20.00 19.31
N HIS A 102 -4.87 21.15 18.65
CA HIS A 102 -6.03 22.03 18.89
C HIS A 102 -6.92 22.24 17.69
N ARG A 103 -6.54 21.67 16.52
CA ARG A 103 -7.28 21.87 15.27
C ARG A 103 -7.53 20.53 14.59
N ASP A 104 -8.76 20.29 14.15
CA ASP A 104 -8.91 19.50 12.94
C ASP A 104 -8.47 20.42 11.79
N PRO A 105 -7.31 20.17 11.16
CA PRO A 105 -6.74 21.13 10.24
C PRO A 105 -7.51 21.22 8.91
N VAL A 106 -8.47 20.31 8.68
CA VAL A 106 -9.18 20.16 7.40
C VAL A 106 -10.67 20.42 7.59
N PHE A 107 -11.25 21.27 6.74
CA PHE A 107 -12.67 21.63 6.76
C PHE A 107 -13.29 21.51 5.36
N GLU A 108 -14.62 21.40 5.30
CA GLU A 108 -15.36 21.29 4.04
C GLU A 108 -15.49 22.65 3.35
N VAL A 109 -15.36 22.64 2.02
CA VAL A 109 -15.58 23.79 1.13
C VAL A 109 -16.38 23.39 -0.10
N PRO A 110 -17.12 24.31 -0.75
CA PRO A 110 -17.75 24.01 -2.02
C PRO A 110 -16.73 23.64 -3.12
N ILE A 111 -17.06 22.63 -3.94
CA ILE A 111 -16.22 22.22 -5.09
C ILE A 111 -16.06 23.35 -6.08
N PHE A 112 -17.13 24.15 -6.29
CA PHE A 112 -17.14 25.32 -7.16
C PHE A 112 -17.22 26.58 -6.30
N GLY A 113 -16.08 27.23 -6.11
CA GLY A 113 -15.92 28.43 -5.32
C GLY A 113 -14.97 29.42 -6.00
N ASP A 114 -14.66 30.51 -5.33
CA ASP A 114 -13.66 31.49 -5.77
C ASP A 114 -12.28 31.07 -5.23
N ASP A 115 -11.52 30.30 -6.01
CA ASP A 115 -10.17 29.88 -5.66
C ASP A 115 -9.20 31.06 -5.53
N GLY A 116 -9.49 32.20 -6.19
CA GLY A 116 -8.71 33.44 -6.01
C GLY A 116 -8.89 34.01 -4.61
N ALA A 117 -10.13 34.09 -4.15
CA ALA A 117 -10.42 34.55 -2.78
C ALA A 117 -9.80 33.61 -1.73
N LEU A 118 -9.91 32.29 -1.90
CA LEU A 118 -9.26 31.30 -1.02
C LEU A 118 -7.74 31.52 -0.97
N ARG A 119 -7.10 31.80 -2.11
CA ARG A 119 -5.67 32.07 -2.17
C ARG A 119 -5.28 33.35 -1.41
N ASP A 120 -6.08 34.40 -1.55
CA ASP A 120 -5.87 35.66 -0.83
C ASP A 120 -6.04 35.50 0.69
N GLU A 121 -6.92 34.58 1.10
CA GLU A 121 -7.13 34.16 2.49
C GLU A 121 -6.11 33.14 2.99
N ARG A 122 -5.09 32.76 2.16
CA ARG A 122 -4.10 31.73 2.47
C ARG A 122 -4.71 30.36 2.79
N THR A 123 -5.79 30.03 2.11
CA THR A 123 -6.49 28.76 2.22
C THR A 123 -6.14 27.87 1.03
N ILE A 124 -5.77 26.63 1.31
CA ILE A 124 -5.45 25.62 0.29
C ILE A 124 -6.61 24.65 0.17
N ARG A 125 -7.11 24.51 -1.06
CA ARG A 125 -8.23 23.64 -1.37
C ARG A 125 -7.78 22.35 -2.07
N VAL A 126 -8.36 21.23 -1.65
CA VAL A 126 -8.26 19.92 -2.28
C VAL A 126 -9.68 19.42 -2.56
N THR A 127 -10.22 19.68 -3.74
CA THR A 127 -11.57 19.35 -4.19
C THR A 127 -12.67 19.98 -3.31
N ASP A 128 -13.21 19.25 -2.35
CA ASP A 128 -14.31 19.64 -1.46
C ASP A 128 -13.86 19.86 0.00
N MET A 129 -12.56 19.89 0.22
CA MET A 129 -11.94 20.16 1.52
C MET A 129 -10.85 21.22 1.40
N ALA A 130 -10.57 21.90 2.48
CA ALA A 130 -9.53 22.90 2.56
C ALA A 130 -8.84 22.92 3.93
N PHE A 131 -7.71 23.58 4.01
CA PHE A 131 -6.96 23.83 5.22
C PHE A 131 -6.12 25.13 5.07
N ASP A 132 -5.75 25.72 6.19
CA ASP A 132 -4.93 26.91 6.22
C ASP A 132 -3.51 26.64 5.69
N GLU A 133 -2.91 27.54 4.92
CA GLU A 133 -1.52 27.44 4.41
C GLU A 133 -0.52 27.21 5.55
N ASP A 134 -0.77 27.74 6.74
CA ASP A 134 0.11 27.57 7.90
C ASP A 134 0.26 26.09 8.31
N VAL A 135 -0.69 25.22 8.00
CA VAL A 135 -0.58 23.76 8.22
C VAL A 135 0.59 23.18 7.40
N LEU A 136 0.76 23.62 6.13
CA LEU A 136 1.90 23.21 5.30
C LEU A 136 3.21 23.81 5.81
N LEU A 137 3.20 25.08 6.19
CA LEU A 137 4.40 25.75 6.68
C LEU A 137 4.93 25.11 7.98
N ASP A 138 4.05 24.71 8.87
CA ASP A 138 4.43 24.00 10.10
C ASP A 138 4.95 22.60 9.81
N GLN A 139 4.33 21.88 8.86
CA GLN A 139 4.83 20.62 8.36
C GLN A 139 6.24 20.75 7.75
N ASP A 140 6.48 21.76 6.94
CA ASP A 140 7.78 22.03 6.33
C ASP A 140 8.85 22.41 7.37
N ARG A 141 8.48 23.17 8.40
CA ARG A 141 9.36 23.50 9.53
C ARG A 141 9.74 22.25 10.32
N PHE A 142 8.76 21.39 10.59
CA PHE A 142 8.96 20.12 11.28
C PHE A 142 9.91 19.21 10.48
N LEU A 143 9.64 18.99 9.19
CA LEU A 143 10.50 18.17 8.32
C LEU A 143 11.92 18.75 8.24
N THR A 144 12.03 20.08 8.10
CA THR A 144 13.34 20.74 8.11
C THR A 144 14.11 20.48 9.41
N ALA A 145 13.43 20.50 10.54
CA ALA A 145 14.07 20.26 11.85
C ALA A 145 14.52 18.81 12.02
N ILE A 146 13.67 17.84 11.68
CA ILE A 146 14.00 16.43 11.89
C ILE A 146 15.02 15.90 10.88
N LEU A 147 14.96 16.33 9.60
CA LEU A 147 15.92 15.89 8.57
C LEU A 147 17.37 16.37 8.83
N GLN A 148 17.61 17.26 9.78
CA GLN A 148 18.94 17.65 10.26
C GLN A 148 19.46 16.77 11.42
N ARG A 149 18.64 15.87 11.96
CA ARG A 149 19.05 15.00 13.07
C ARG A 149 20.14 14.02 12.62
N PRO A 150 21.04 13.59 13.52
CA PRO A 150 22.19 12.74 13.19
C PRO A 150 21.81 11.43 12.46
N GLU A 151 20.71 10.79 12.82
CA GLU A 151 20.24 9.55 12.23
C GLU A 151 19.86 9.66 10.76
N PHE A 152 19.56 10.87 10.27
CA PHE A 152 19.30 11.11 8.84
C PHE A 152 20.56 11.48 8.05
N GLN A 153 21.72 11.78 8.70
CA GLN A 153 22.93 12.26 8.02
C GLN A 153 23.72 11.10 7.39
N ARG A 154 23.08 10.32 6.56
CA ARG A 154 23.67 9.18 5.83
C ARG A 154 22.84 8.81 4.62
N LYS A 155 23.42 7.98 3.76
CA LYS A 155 22.66 7.32 2.69
C LYS A 155 21.73 6.26 3.29
N MET A 156 20.46 6.27 2.91
CA MET A 156 19.43 5.35 3.41
C MET A 156 18.36 5.04 2.37
N THR A 157 17.61 3.96 2.55
CA THR A 157 16.45 3.66 1.71
C THR A 157 15.27 4.55 2.08
N GLY A 158 14.30 4.67 1.19
CA GLY A 158 13.08 5.40 1.48
C GLY A 158 12.24 4.72 2.57
N THR A 159 12.31 3.40 2.71
CA THR A 159 11.64 2.69 3.81
C THR A 159 12.25 3.05 5.17
N GLU A 160 13.60 3.20 5.25
CA GLU A 160 14.25 3.72 6.44
C GLU A 160 13.83 5.16 6.76
N LEU A 161 13.80 6.02 5.72
CA LEU A 161 13.31 7.39 5.86
C LEU A 161 11.91 7.42 6.48
N ARG A 162 10.95 6.66 5.92
CA ARG A 162 9.55 6.66 6.40
C ARG A 162 9.41 6.01 7.77
N TYR A 163 10.22 5.02 8.07
CA TYR A 163 10.28 4.45 9.41
C TYR A 163 10.73 5.48 10.46
N LEU A 164 11.78 6.25 10.17
CA LEU A 164 12.25 7.33 11.06
C LEU A 164 11.22 8.46 11.16
N LEU A 165 10.60 8.87 10.04
CA LEU A 165 9.51 9.86 10.07
C LEU A 165 8.36 9.38 10.97
N GLY A 166 7.99 8.10 10.88
CA GLY A 166 6.95 7.50 11.73
C GLY A 166 7.27 7.55 13.22
N LEU A 167 8.56 7.40 13.60
CA LEU A 167 8.99 7.60 15.00
C LEU A 167 8.75 9.03 15.46
N TYR A 168 9.17 10.01 14.67
CA TYR A 168 9.04 11.43 15.02
C TYR A 168 7.57 11.90 15.03
N TYR A 169 6.76 11.44 14.08
CA TYR A 169 5.31 11.70 14.11
C TYR A 169 4.67 11.06 15.35
N GLY A 170 4.99 9.82 15.67
CA GLY A 170 4.46 9.15 16.85
C GLY A 170 4.83 9.85 18.16
N ASP A 171 5.98 10.48 18.25
CA ASP A 171 6.35 11.29 19.41
C ASP A 171 5.55 12.60 19.49
N GLN A 172 5.28 13.26 18.34
CA GLN A 172 4.40 14.44 18.28
C GLN A 172 2.94 14.08 18.62
N GLU A 173 2.44 12.98 18.08
CA GLU A 173 1.08 12.48 18.36
C GLU A 173 0.86 12.26 19.87
N LYS A 174 1.83 11.64 20.53
CA LYS A 174 1.79 11.47 22.00
C LYS A 174 1.84 12.80 22.74
N ALA A 175 2.75 13.70 22.32
CA ALA A 175 2.89 15.02 22.95
C ALA A 175 1.62 15.87 22.78
N ASN A 176 0.99 15.79 21.63
CA ASN A 176 -0.23 16.53 21.28
C ASN A 176 -1.52 15.81 21.69
N ASN A 177 -1.42 14.55 22.17
CA ASN A 177 -2.58 13.71 22.53
C ASN A 177 -3.58 13.55 21.38
N VAL A 178 -3.08 13.32 20.18
CA VAL A 178 -3.88 13.07 18.95
C VAL A 178 -3.81 11.61 18.54
N ALA A 179 -4.75 11.19 17.69
CA ALA A 179 -4.79 9.83 17.17
C ALA A 179 -3.56 9.51 16.30
N PRO A 180 -3.07 8.26 16.27
CA PRO A 180 -1.96 7.86 15.42
C PRO A 180 -2.22 8.12 13.94
N GLY A 181 -1.18 8.59 13.25
CA GLY A 181 -1.14 8.73 11.79
C GLY A 181 -0.77 7.42 11.08
N LEU A 182 -0.65 7.50 9.77
CA LEU A 182 -0.30 6.36 8.91
C LEU A 182 1.15 5.91 9.15
N LEU A 183 2.12 6.85 9.11
CA LEU A 183 3.54 6.51 9.23
C LEU A 183 3.90 6.04 10.63
N SER A 184 3.35 6.63 11.68
CA SER A 184 3.55 6.16 13.06
C SER A 184 2.96 4.77 13.28
N THR A 185 1.82 4.49 12.68
CA THR A 185 1.20 3.15 12.70
C THR A 185 2.05 2.14 11.94
N CYS A 186 2.50 2.45 10.72
CA CYS A 186 3.38 1.57 9.93
C CYS A 186 4.70 1.31 10.67
N GLN A 187 5.29 2.33 11.30
CA GLN A 187 6.49 2.19 12.10
C GLN A 187 6.28 1.22 13.26
N ARG A 188 5.23 1.38 14.06
CA ARG A 188 4.90 0.52 15.21
C ARG A 188 4.64 -0.93 14.79
N LEU A 189 3.98 -1.13 13.66
CA LEU A 189 3.69 -2.45 13.08
C LEU A 189 4.85 -3.01 12.25
N ALA A 190 5.94 -2.25 12.08
CA ALA A 190 7.08 -2.57 11.24
C ALA A 190 6.68 -2.95 9.79
N ILE A 191 5.70 -2.21 9.24
CA ILE A 191 5.26 -2.31 7.86
C ILE A 191 6.12 -1.37 7.00
N PRO A 192 6.90 -1.88 6.03
CA PRO A 192 7.65 -1.03 5.11
C PRO A 192 6.71 -0.16 4.25
N VAL A 193 7.09 1.12 4.07
CA VAL A 193 6.36 2.07 3.21
C VAL A 193 7.26 2.52 2.07
N PHE A 194 6.85 2.23 0.84
CA PHE A 194 7.56 2.60 -0.38
C PHE A 194 6.89 3.80 -1.07
N VAL A 195 7.71 4.63 -1.72
CA VAL A 195 7.23 5.73 -2.57
C VAL A 195 7.84 5.62 -3.95
N GLY A 196 7.00 5.38 -4.95
CA GLY A 196 7.45 5.08 -6.31
C GLY A 196 8.10 6.25 -7.06
N ALA A 197 7.79 7.50 -6.68
CA ALA A 197 8.32 8.72 -7.29
C ALA A 197 8.65 9.75 -6.20
N PRO A 198 9.70 9.53 -5.38
CA PRO A 198 9.98 10.41 -4.24
C PRO A 198 10.34 11.84 -4.66
N GLY A 199 10.88 12.02 -5.86
CA GLY A 199 11.35 13.34 -6.33
C GLY A 199 10.23 14.35 -6.66
N ASP A 200 8.97 13.91 -6.76
CA ASP A 200 7.81 14.79 -6.99
C ASP A 200 7.08 15.21 -5.71
N GLY A 201 7.56 14.80 -4.55
CA GLY A 201 6.84 14.95 -3.29
C GLY A 201 7.48 15.92 -2.30
N SER A 202 6.65 16.44 -1.39
CA SER A 202 7.04 17.51 -0.46
C SER A 202 8.02 17.07 0.63
N VAL A 203 8.05 15.80 1.01
CA VAL A 203 9.09 15.26 1.91
C VAL A 203 10.46 15.42 1.25
N PHE A 204 10.56 15.03 -0.03
CA PHE A 204 11.82 15.16 -0.77
C PHE A 204 12.17 16.61 -1.09
N LEU A 205 11.17 17.50 -1.35
CA LEU A 205 11.40 18.93 -1.53
C LEU A 205 12.02 19.58 -0.27
N ASN A 206 11.61 19.17 0.92
CA ASN A 206 12.22 19.63 2.17
C ASN A 206 13.66 19.13 2.31
N SER A 207 13.96 17.92 1.90
CA SER A 207 15.33 17.41 1.78
C SER A 207 16.15 18.22 0.77
N MET A 208 15.58 18.51 -0.40
CA MET A 208 16.23 19.36 -1.45
C MET A 208 16.55 20.75 -0.93
N LYS A 209 15.69 21.37 -0.11
CA LYS A 209 15.98 22.65 0.55
C LYS A 209 17.27 22.57 1.37
N LEU A 210 17.41 21.54 2.21
CA LEU A 210 18.61 21.35 3.04
C LEU A 210 19.86 21.04 2.20
N TRP A 211 19.71 20.27 1.13
CA TRP A 211 20.76 20.04 0.15
C TRP A 211 21.21 21.36 -0.51
N ALA A 212 20.27 22.22 -0.93
CA ALA A 212 20.60 23.53 -1.50
C ALA A 212 21.36 24.44 -0.50
N MET A 213 20.97 24.39 0.78
CA MET A 213 21.71 25.11 1.84
C MET A 213 23.13 24.55 2.00
N ARG A 214 23.35 23.26 1.87
CA ARG A 214 24.68 22.65 1.84
C ARG A 214 25.50 23.18 0.65
N GLN A 215 24.91 23.19 -0.56
CA GLN A 215 25.60 23.72 -1.76
C GLN A 215 25.99 25.19 -1.61
N ALA A 216 25.17 25.96 -0.90
CA ALA A 216 25.44 27.38 -0.60
C ALA A 216 26.42 27.58 0.57
N GLY A 217 26.93 26.50 1.19
CA GLY A 217 27.83 26.60 2.35
C GLY A 217 27.16 26.99 3.66
N LEU A 218 25.82 27.03 3.70
CA LEU A 218 25.05 27.40 4.89
C LEU A 218 24.85 26.21 5.85
N LEU A 219 24.92 24.99 5.35
CA LEU A 219 24.74 23.75 6.11
C LEU A 219 25.73 22.68 5.61
N PRO A 220 27.06 22.86 5.82
CA PRO A 220 28.09 22.00 5.20
C PRO A 220 28.02 20.52 5.59
N ASP A 221 27.54 20.22 6.79
CA ASP A 221 27.49 18.87 7.35
C ASP A 221 26.23 18.09 6.99
N TYR A 222 25.32 18.65 6.19
CA TYR A 222 24.13 17.92 5.75
C TYR A 222 24.50 16.76 4.82
N GLY A 223 24.20 15.53 5.25
CA GLY A 223 24.66 14.31 4.62
C GLY A 223 23.57 13.33 4.20
N PHE A 224 22.28 13.71 4.29
CA PHE A 224 21.18 12.84 3.85
C PHE A 224 21.27 12.59 2.33
N ASP A 225 21.12 11.33 1.96
CA ASP A 225 21.01 10.87 0.57
C ASP A 225 20.06 9.66 0.48
N LEU A 226 19.29 9.56 -0.62
CA LEU A 226 18.32 8.50 -0.82
C LEU A 226 18.88 7.42 -1.75
N ASP A 227 18.95 6.17 -1.25
CA ASP A 227 19.42 5.01 -2.02
C ASP A 227 18.25 4.30 -2.72
N LEU A 228 17.91 4.77 -3.91
CA LEU A 228 16.84 4.16 -4.71
C LEU A 228 17.18 2.75 -5.19
N HIS A 229 18.46 2.42 -5.40
CA HIS A 229 18.83 1.05 -5.79
C HIS A 229 18.60 0.07 -4.65
N ALA A 230 19.03 0.44 -3.44
CA ALA A 230 18.81 -0.39 -2.25
C ALA A 230 17.31 -0.50 -1.93
N GLU A 231 16.52 0.57 -2.12
CA GLU A 231 15.06 0.55 -1.89
C GLU A 231 14.35 -0.41 -2.85
N ILE A 232 14.67 -0.37 -4.16
CA ILE A 232 14.09 -1.32 -5.14
C ILE A 232 14.51 -2.75 -4.83
N PHE A 233 15.77 -2.97 -4.43
CA PHE A 233 16.27 -4.29 -4.05
C PHE A 233 15.56 -4.83 -2.79
N GLU A 234 15.28 -3.97 -1.83
CA GLU A 234 14.49 -4.28 -0.63
C GLU A 234 13.06 -4.71 -1.00
N ALA A 235 12.39 -3.98 -1.91
CA ALA A 235 11.07 -4.36 -2.41
C ALA A 235 11.09 -5.74 -3.10
N CYS A 236 12.12 -6.03 -3.88
CA CYS A 236 12.35 -7.35 -4.48
C CYS A 236 12.55 -8.44 -3.42
N ALA A 237 13.28 -8.15 -2.34
CA ALA A 237 13.50 -9.10 -1.25
C ALA A 237 12.20 -9.46 -0.54
N TYR A 238 11.31 -8.49 -0.29
CA TYR A 238 9.99 -8.75 0.30
C TYR A 238 9.06 -9.53 -0.63
N HIS A 239 9.07 -9.21 -1.92
CA HIS A 239 8.29 -9.97 -2.90
C HIS A 239 8.75 -11.43 -2.97
N ARG A 240 10.08 -11.64 -3.06
CA ARG A 240 10.67 -12.98 -3.02
C ARG A 240 10.29 -13.74 -1.75
N TRP A 241 10.35 -13.08 -0.59
CA TRP A 241 9.93 -13.69 0.68
C TRP A 241 8.49 -14.21 0.60
N GLY A 242 7.57 -13.43 0.07
CA GLY A 242 6.17 -13.83 -0.08
C GLY A 242 5.98 -15.07 -0.95
N LEU A 243 6.79 -15.21 -2.01
CA LEU A 243 6.69 -16.33 -2.95
C LEU A 243 7.40 -17.61 -2.50
N PHE A 244 8.51 -17.50 -1.75
CA PHE A 244 9.37 -18.66 -1.48
C PHE A 244 9.51 -18.99 0.00
N ASP A 245 9.54 -17.98 0.87
CA ASP A 245 9.91 -18.15 2.28
C ASP A 245 8.70 -18.05 3.22
N ASN A 246 7.59 -17.46 2.77
CA ASN A 246 6.34 -17.42 3.52
C ASN A 246 5.62 -18.78 3.50
N ASP A 247 4.91 -19.11 4.58
CA ASP A 247 4.20 -20.39 4.73
C ASP A 247 3.21 -20.70 3.61
N VAL A 248 2.54 -19.66 3.07
CA VAL A 248 1.53 -19.80 2.01
C VAL A 248 2.18 -19.84 0.63
N LYS A 249 3.38 -19.30 0.48
CA LYS A 249 4.12 -19.18 -0.79
C LYS A 249 3.30 -18.52 -1.90
N SER A 250 2.55 -17.50 -1.54
CA SER A 250 1.67 -16.74 -2.41
C SER A 250 1.55 -15.31 -1.92
N LEU A 251 1.26 -14.38 -2.82
CA LEU A 251 1.04 -12.98 -2.55
C LEU A 251 -0.30 -12.52 -3.09
N ALA A 252 -0.93 -11.63 -2.34
CA ALA A 252 -2.10 -10.88 -2.76
C ALA A 252 -1.76 -9.39 -2.87
N THR A 253 -2.43 -8.67 -3.76
CA THR A 253 -2.32 -7.21 -3.84
C THR A 253 -3.69 -6.53 -3.85
N LEU A 254 -3.77 -5.40 -3.16
CA LEU A 254 -4.90 -4.48 -3.16
C LEU A 254 -4.43 -3.13 -3.69
N ILE A 255 -4.99 -2.71 -4.83
CA ILE A 255 -4.60 -1.49 -5.55
C ILE A 255 -5.74 -0.48 -5.50
N LEU A 256 -5.48 0.69 -4.91
CA LEU A 256 -6.45 1.76 -4.73
C LEU A 256 -5.93 3.04 -5.39
N GLY A 257 -6.55 3.44 -6.49
CA GLY A 257 -6.26 4.69 -7.20
C GLY A 257 -5.07 4.60 -8.16
N GLY A 258 -4.17 5.58 -8.12
CA GLY A 258 -3.23 5.98 -9.16
C GLY A 258 -2.12 5.00 -9.57
N GLY A 259 -1.53 5.30 -10.72
CA GLY A 259 -0.58 4.42 -11.43
C GLY A 259 0.80 4.29 -10.78
N VAL A 260 1.34 5.33 -10.11
CA VAL A 260 2.70 5.31 -9.55
C VAL A 260 2.84 4.26 -8.44
N PRO A 261 2.02 4.25 -7.37
CA PRO A 261 2.12 3.20 -6.35
C PRO A 261 1.80 1.82 -6.90
N LYS A 262 0.82 1.71 -7.81
CA LYS A 262 0.50 0.46 -8.50
C LYS A 262 1.71 -0.10 -9.22
N ASN A 263 2.36 0.71 -10.07
CA ASN A 263 3.52 0.26 -10.83
C ASN A 263 4.66 -0.16 -9.91
N TYR A 264 4.98 0.66 -8.91
CA TYR A 264 6.03 0.32 -7.95
C TYR A 264 5.76 -1.02 -7.26
N ASN A 265 4.51 -1.24 -6.83
CA ASN A 265 4.09 -2.47 -6.16
C ASN A 265 4.21 -3.73 -7.04
N LEU A 266 4.03 -3.57 -8.36
CA LEU A 266 4.07 -4.67 -9.33
C LEU A 266 5.45 -4.87 -10.00
N GLN A 267 6.45 -3.99 -9.75
CA GLN A 267 7.76 -4.06 -10.39
C GLN A 267 8.71 -5.12 -9.81
N PRO A 268 8.61 -5.56 -8.55
CA PRO A 268 9.51 -6.61 -8.04
C PRO A 268 9.48 -7.90 -8.84
N GLU A 269 8.34 -8.30 -9.41
CA GLU A 269 8.27 -9.51 -10.24
C GLU A 269 9.17 -9.43 -11.47
N PRO A 270 9.00 -8.45 -12.42
CA PRO A 270 9.89 -8.35 -13.56
C PRO A 270 11.35 -8.04 -13.14
N ALA A 271 11.58 -7.36 -12.04
CA ALA A 271 12.93 -7.13 -11.53
C ALA A 271 13.60 -8.46 -11.13
N LEU A 272 12.91 -9.34 -10.44
CA LEU A 272 13.42 -10.65 -10.05
C LEU A 272 13.55 -11.59 -11.26
N GLY A 273 12.50 -11.73 -12.08
CA GLY A 273 12.45 -12.70 -13.17
C GLY A 273 13.22 -12.26 -14.41
N GLN A 274 13.00 -11.02 -14.90
CA GLN A 274 13.60 -10.55 -16.16
C GLN A 274 14.96 -9.88 -15.95
N VAL A 275 15.08 -9.00 -14.95
CA VAL A 275 16.30 -8.20 -14.76
C VAL A 275 17.37 -9.00 -14.03
N LEU A 276 17.01 -9.70 -12.96
CA LEU A 276 17.94 -10.55 -12.20
C LEU A 276 17.96 -12.00 -12.71
N GLY A 277 17.04 -12.42 -13.58
CA GLY A 277 16.97 -13.74 -14.18
C GLY A 277 16.75 -14.88 -13.19
N LEU A 278 16.13 -14.60 -12.04
CA LEU A 278 15.90 -15.63 -11.04
C LEU A 278 14.83 -16.63 -11.52
N PRO A 279 15.01 -17.94 -11.31
CA PRO A 279 14.04 -18.94 -11.73
C PRO A 279 12.80 -18.94 -10.85
N ASP A 280 11.72 -19.49 -11.38
CA ASP A 280 10.45 -19.79 -10.68
C ASP A 280 9.74 -18.58 -10.04
N VAL A 281 10.11 -17.37 -10.44
CA VAL A 281 9.42 -16.15 -10.02
C VAL A 281 8.01 -16.16 -10.63
N ARG A 282 7.02 -15.96 -9.77
CA ARG A 282 5.60 -15.90 -10.14
C ARG A 282 5.03 -14.54 -9.78
N GLY A 283 4.00 -14.13 -10.50
CA GLY A 283 3.22 -12.94 -10.18
C GLY A 283 2.28 -13.16 -8.99
N TYR A 284 1.53 -12.12 -8.66
CA TYR A 284 0.52 -12.17 -7.62
C TYR A 284 -0.56 -13.21 -7.95
N GLU A 285 -0.91 -14.06 -6.99
CA GLU A 285 -2.03 -14.98 -7.12
C GLU A 285 -3.37 -14.24 -7.05
N PHE A 286 -3.47 -13.22 -6.19
CA PHE A 286 -4.65 -12.39 -6.03
C PHE A 286 -4.30 -10.94 -6.36
N ASP A 287 -5.04 -10.35 -7.31
CA ASP A 287 -4.91 -8.94 -7.66
C ASP A 287 -6.30 -8.28 -7.74
N VAL A 288 -6.52 -7.35 -6.83
CA VAL A 288 -7.77 -6.62 -6.72
C VAL A 288 -7.51 -5.13 -6.82
N GLN A 289 -8.20 -4.45 -7.76
CA GLN A 289 -8.05 -3.00 -7.88
C GLN A 289 -9.38 -2.25 -7.92
N ILE A 290 -9.34 -1.02 -7.37
CA ILE A 290 -10.41 -0.03 -7.47
C ILE A 290 -9.81 1.25 -8.04
N VAL A 291 -10.26 1.67 -9.22
CA VAL A 291 -9.76 2.83 -9.93
C VAL A 291 -10.91 3.61 -10.58
N THR A 292 -10.80 4.93 -10.64
CA THR A 292 -11.80 5.76 -11.31
C THR A 292 -11.62 5.82 -12.83
N ALA A 293 -10.39 5.59 -13.32
CA ALA A 293 -10.07 5.61 -14.73
C ALA A 293 -10.78 4.47 -15.49
N PRO A 294 -11.41 4.75 -16.65
CA PRO A 294 -12.01 3.72 -17.47
C PRO A 294 -10.93 2.85 -18.13
N ILE A 295 -11.26 1.61 -18.44
CA ILE A 295 -10.32 0.63 -19.04
C ILE A 295 -9.72 1.08 -20.37
N THR A 296 -10.38 2.01 -21.06
CA THR A 296 -9.92 2.59 -22.33
C THR A 296 -8.98 3.78 -22.17
N ASP A 297 -8.73 4.22 -20.94
CA ASP A 297 -7.70 5.22 -20.62
C ASP A 297 -6.31 4.59 -20.80
N GLY A 298 -5.41 5.25 -21.48
CA GLY A 298 -4.03 4.78 -21.68
C GLY A 298 -3.12 4.87 -20.44
N SER A 299 -3.63 5.31 -19.29
CA SER A 299 -2.85 5.36 -18.05
C SER A 299 -2.66 3.98 -17.43
N LEU A 300 -1.56 3.81 -16.71
CA LEU A 300 -1.29 2.57 -15.98
C LEU A 300 -2.35 2.28 -14.87
N SER A 301 -2.99 3.31 -14.34
CA SER A 301 -4.04 3.14 -13.32
C SER A 301 -5.22 2.33 -13.82
N SER A 302 -5.61 2.46 -15.09
CA SER A 302 -6.73 1.73 -15.69
C SER A 302 -6.40 0.30 -16.12
N CYS A 303 -5.11 -0.02 -16.32
CA CYS A 303 -4.66 -1.34 -16.77
C CYS A 303 -5.23 -2.46 -15.87
N PRO A 304 -6.03 -3.40 -16.43
CA PRO A 304 -6.62 -4.47 -15.63
C PRO A 304 -5.59 -5.54 -15.25
N PRO A 305 -5.81 -6.29 -14.16
CA PRO A 305 -4.93 -7.39 -13.77
C PRO A 305 -4.69 -8.44 -14.87
N ALA A 306 -5.67 -8.68 -15.73
CA ALA A 306 -5.54 -9.62 -16.85
C ALA A 306 -4.44 -9.20 -17.85
N GLU A 307 -4.22 -7.90 -18.09
CA GLU A 307 -3.11 -7.41 -18.89
C GLU A 307 -1.77 -7.65 -18.19
N ALA A 308 -1.74 -7.46 -16.88
CA ALA A 308 -0.53 -7.66 -16.07
C ALA A 308 -0.02 -9.11 -16.09
N VAL A 309 -0.86 -10.09 -16.44
CA VAL A 309 -0.46 -11.49 -16.68
C VAL A 309 0.57 -11.59 -17.80
N THR A 310 0.41 -10.83 -18.88
CA THR A 310 1.35 -10.87 -20.02
C THR A 310 2.73 -10.33 -19.67
N TRP A 311 2.83 -9.56 -18.59
CA TRP A 311 4.08 -9.02 -18.03
C TRP A 311 4.66 -9.89 -16.90
N GLY A 312 4.04 -11.03 -16.59
CA GLY A 312 4.44 -11.89 -15.47
C GLY A 312 3.99 -11.42 -14.09
N LYS A 313 3.45 -10.20 -13.97
CA LYS A 313 3.12 -9.54 -12.69
C LYS A 313 1.95 -10.19 -11.93
N VAL A 314 1.10 -10.93 -12.64
CA VAL A 314 -0.03 -11.69 -12.10
C VAL A 314 0.08 -13.14 -12.57
N ASP A 315 -0.25 -14.07 -11.70
CA ASP A 315 -0.15 -15.50 -11.95
C ASP A 315 -1.10 -15.95 -13.07
N LYS A 316 -0.52 -16.54 -14.12
CA LYS A 316 -1.26 -16.95 -15.34
C LYS A 316 -2.22 -18.12 -15.13
N ASP A 317 -2.03 -18.91 -14.10
CA ASP A 317 -2.81 -20.13 -13.87
C ASP A 317 -4.06 -19.88 -13.02
N THR A 318 -4.04 -18.79 -12.22
CA THR A 318 -5.11 -18.47 -11.25
C THR A 318 -5.92 -17.21 -11.58
N TYR A 319 -5.39 -16.29 -12.42
CA TYR A 319 -5.93 -14.92 -12.59
C TYR A 319 -7.43 -14.84 -12.90
N LEU A 320 -7.98 -15.76 -13.71
CA LEU A 320 -9.41 -15.73 -14.07
C LEU A 320 -10.37 -15.84 -12.86
N GLN A 321 -9.90 -16.37 -11.75
CA GLN A 321 -10.70 -16.62 -10.54
C GLN A 321 -10.27 -15.78 -9.36
N SER A 322 -9.11 -15.15 -9.44
CA SER A 322 -8.44 -14.49 -8.31
C SER A 322 -8.12 -13.02 -8.56
N THR A 323 -8.61 -12.47 -9.68
CA THR A 323 -8.42 -11.04 -9.96
C THR A 323 -9.74 -10.33 -10.25
N GLU A 324 -9.81 -9.06 -9.88
CA GLU A 324 -10.93 -8.19 -10.22
C GLU A 324 -10.47 -6.74 -10.33
N SER A 325 -11.03 -6.05 -11.31
CA SER A 325 -10.85 -4.61 -11.49
C SER A 325 -12.21 -3.91 -11.46
N MET A 326 -12.40 -3.04 -10.49
CA MET A 326 -13.62 -2.27 -10.34
C MET A 326 -13.38 -0.80 -10.69
N GLN A 327 -14.17 -0.27 -11.62
CA GLN A 327 -14.22 1.17 -11.84
C GLN A 327 -15.06 1.82 -10.74
N GLY A 328 -14.45 2.66 -9.93
CA GLY A 328 -15.11 3.35 -8.81
C GLY A 328 -14.14 4.14 -7.96
N ASP A 329 -14.69 4.94 -7.08
CA ASP A 329 -13.93 5.67 -6.07
C ASP A 329 -13.79 4.81 -4.79
N TYR A 330 -12.57 4.50 -4.43
CA TYR A 330 -12.29 3.68 -3.26
C TYR A 330 -12.72 4.36 -1.95
N SER A 331 -12.80 5.70 -1.92
CA SER A 331 -13.24 6.43 -0.72
C SER A 331 -14.66 6.09 -0.29
N MET A 332 -15.53 5.77 -1.26
CA MET A 332 -16.91 5.35 -1.02
C MET A 332 -17.03 3.85 -0.71
N ILE A 333 -16.07 3.03 -1.15
CA ILE A 333 -16.18 1.57 -1.16
C ILE A 333 -15.45 0.95 0.03
N MET A 334 -14.22 1.39 0.28
CA MET A 334 -13.32 0.74 1.24
C MET A 334 -13.82 0.77 2.69
N PRO A 335 -14.48 1.81 3.20
CA PRO A 335 -15.03 1.78 4.56
C PRO A 335 -15.97 0.59 4.79
N PHE A 336 -16.83 0.27 3.80
CA PHE A 336 -17.78 -0.84 3.91
C PHE A 336 -17.10 -2.20 3.74
N VAL A 337 -16.16 -2.31 2.79
CA VAL A 337 -15.39 -3.54 2.56
C VAL A 337 -14.56 -3.89 3.80
N VAL A 338 -13.81 -2.92 4.33
CA VAL A 338 -12.99 -3.13 5.54
C VAL A 338 -13.88 -3.48 6.73
N LYS A 339 -15.01 -2.78 6.92
CA LYS A 339 -15.96 -3.08 8.00
C LYS A 339 -16.45 -4.52 7.93
N ALA A 340 -16.85 -5.00 6.76
CA ALA A 340 -17.31 -6.39 6.59
C ALA A 340 -16.21 -7.41 6.93
N LEU A 341 -14.98 -7.16 6.48
CA LEU A 341 -13.83 -8.04 6.76
C LEU A 341 -13.49 -8.05 8.26
N LEU A 342 -13.55 -6.89 8.93
CA LEU A 342 -13.34 -6.79 10.38
C LEU A 342 -14.46 -7.48 11.18
N ASP A 343 -15.70 -7.38 10.72
CA ASP A 343 -16.83 -8.09 11.36
C ASP A 343 -16.68 -9.61 11.25
N ASN A 344 -16.23 -10.11 10.10
CA ASN A 344 -15.89 -11.52 9.93
C ASN A 344 -14.77 -11.94 10.90
N ARG A 345 -13.72 -11.13 11.03
CA ARG A 345 -12.65 -11.37 12.01
C ARG A 345 -13.18 -11.46 13.43
N MET A 346 -14.00 -10.50 13.85
CA MET A 346 -14.62 -10.51 15.19
C MET A 346 -15.52 -11.74 15.38
N GLY A 347 -16.22 -12.19 14.34
CA GLY A 347 -16.98 -13.44 14.35
C GLY A 347 -16.09 -14.65 14.63
N TYR A 348 -14.95 -14.75 13.95
CA TYR A 348 -13.96 -15.81 14.20
C TYR A 348 -13.32 -15.71 15.59
N GLN A 349 -13.02 -14.51 16.09
CA GLN A 349 -12.51 -14.32 17.43
C GLN A 349 -13.48 -14.86 18.51
N ARG A 350 -14.76 -14.50 18.42
CA ARG A 350 -15.79 -15.01 19.35
C ARG A 350 -15.90 -16.53 19.29
N ARG A 351 -15.93 -17.12 18.09
CA ARG A 351 -15.95 -18.58 17.95
C ARG A 351 -14.70 -19.24 18.52
N ALA A 352 -13.52 -18.64 18.36
CA ALA A 352 -12.28 -19.14 18.94
C ALA A 352 -12.31 -19.11 20.48
N GLU A 353 -12.91 -18.08 21.08
CA GLU A 353 -13.14 -17.99 22.53
C GLU A 353 -14.11 -19.07 23.03
N GLU A 354 -15.15 -19.42 22.23
CA GLU A 354 -16.17 -20.41 22.60
C GLU A 354 -15.66 -21.85 22.48
N ILE A 355 -14.96 -22.21 21.42
CA ILE A 355 -14.63 -23.61 21.09
C ILE A 355 -13.12 -23.92 21.07
N GLY A 356 -12.26 -22.89 21.18
CA GLY A 356 -10.81 -22.96 21.04
C GLY A 356 -10.34 -22.86 19.59
N GLU A 357 -9.16 -22.23 19.39
CA GLU A 357 -8.60 -21.99 18.04
C GLU A 357 -8.34 -23.28 17.27
N GLU A 358 -7.74 -24.30 17.90
CA GLU A 358 -7.43 -25.57 17.23
C GLU A 358 -8.68 -26.24 16.63
N LYS A 359 -9.76 -26.27 17.42
CA LYS A 359 -11.02 -26.82 16.96
C LYS A 359 -11.63 -25.96 15.87
N LEU A 360 -11.62 -24.64 16.03
CA LEU A 360 -12.11 -23.72 15.01
C LEU A 360 -11.37 -23.89 13.68
N PHE A 361 -10.03 -23.98 13.69
CA PHE A 361 -9.25 -24.14 12.47
C PHE A 361 -9.45 -25.50 11.79
N ALA A 362 -9.78 -26.53 12.56
CA ALA A 362 -10.15 -27.83 12.01
C ALA A 362 -11.54 -27.81 11.35
N GLU A 363 -12.51 -27.09 11.93
CA GLU A 363 -13.86 -26.91 11.39
C GLU A 363 -13.90 -25.92 10.21
N ASP A 364 -13.15 -24.83 10.30
CA ASP A 364 -13.10 -23.76 9.31
C ASP A 364 -11.65 -23.24 9.16
N PRO A 365 -10.86 -23.82 8.23
CA PRO A 365 -9.47 -23.43 8.00
C PRO A 365 -9.28 -21.93 7.65
N LYS A 366 -10.32 -21.28 7.11
CA LYS A 366 -10.32 -19.86 6.78
C LYS A 366 -10.12 -18.98 8.01
N ALA A 367 -10.60 -19.42 9.17
CA ALA A 367 -10.44 -18.71 10.43
C ALA A 367 -8.96 -18.43 10.78
N LYS A 368 -8.04 -19.34 10.41
CA LYS A 368 -6.60 -19.18 10.66
C LYS A 368 -6.02 -17.94 9.96
N GLY A 369 -6.42 -17.69 8.71
CA GLY A 369 -6.00 -16.49 7.98
C GLY A 369 -6.56 -15.21 8.60
N TYR A 370 -7.82 -15.22 8.99
CA TYR A 370 -8.50 -14.10 9.63
C TYR A 370 -7.93 -13.76 11.01
N LEU A 371 -7.52 -14.76 11.79
CA LEU A 371 -7.01 -14.59 13.16
C LEU A 371 -5.49 -14.38 13.22
N ARG A 372 -4.84 -14.06 12.11
CA ARG A 372 -3.42 -13.69 12.10
C ARG A 372 -3.12 -12.65 13.20
N PRO A 373 -1.99 -12.80 13.92
CA PRO A 373 -1.61 -11.87 14.97
C PRO A 373 -1.50 -10.42 14.47
N ARG A 374 -1.84 -9.45 15.32
CA ARG A 374 -1.71 -8.01 15.01
C ARG A 374 -0.28 -7.58 14.65
N ALA A 375 0.74 -8.27 15.19
CA ALA A 375 2.13 -8.03 14.84
C ALA A 375 2.39 -8.23 13.33
N GLY A 376 1.55 -9.02 12.66
CA GLY A 376 1.64 -9.26 11.22
C GLY A 376 2.98 -9.84 10.82
N TYR A 377 3.48 -9.40 9.70
CA TYR A 377 4.74 -9.90 9.13
C TYR A 377 5.99 -9.16 9.63
N ARG A 378 5.85 -7.90 10.10
CA ARG A 378 6.95 -7.05 10.60
C ARG A 378 8.16 -7.02 9.66
N LEU A 379 7.95 -6.90 8.35
CA LEU A 379 9.00 -7.09 7.35
C LEU A 379 10.15 -6.10 7.48
N TYR A 380 9.89 -4.87 7.98
CA TYR A 380 10.95 -3.90 8.19
C TYR A 380 12.02 -4.40 9.17
N GLU A 381 11.64 -5.15 10.20
CA GLU A 381 12.59 -5.73 11.17
C GLU A 381 13.43 -6.87 10.55
N HIS A 382 12.93 -7.51 9.51
CA HIS A 382 13.58 -8.61 8.83
C HIS A 382 14.33 -8.20 7.55
N ARG A 383 14.32 -6.91 7.20
CA ARG A 383 14.82 -6.42 5.90
C ARG A 383 16.25 -6.86 5.57
N GLU A 384 17.18 -6.78 6.55
CA GLU A 384 18.59 -7.15 6.31
C GLU A 384 18.75 -8.63 5.99
N ALA A 385 18.06 -9.49 6.72
CA ALA A 385 18.07 -10.93 6.49
C ALA A 385 17.45 -11.28 5.12
N LEU A 386 16.34 -10.64 4.77
CA LEU A 386 15.66 -10.87 3.49
C LEU A 386 16.49 -10.34 2.30
N CYS A 387 17.10 -9.18 2.42
CA CYS A 387 18.05 -8.66 1.43
C CYS A 387 19.29 -9.56 1.30
N SER A 388 19.81 -10.12 2.40
CA SER A 388 20.90 -11.08 2.38
C SER A 388 20.53 -12.36 1.62
N THR A 389 19.32 -12.89 1.86
CA THR A 389 18.79 -14.05 1.15
C THR A 389 18.64 -13.78 -0.36
N LEU A 390 18.17 -12.59 -0.76
CA LEU A 390 18.12 -12.21 -2.16
C LEU A 390 19.52 -12.07 -2.76
N ASN A 391 20.49 -11.49 -2.02
CA ASN A 391 21.89 -11.41 -2.48
C ASN A 391 22.49 -12.78 -2.75
N GLU A 392 22.17 -13.79 -1.93
CA GLU A 392 22.61 -15.17 -2.18
C GLU A 392 21.99 -15.74 -3.46
N ALA A 393 20.69 -15.51 -3.70
CA ALA A 393 20.03 -15.91 -4.93
C ALA A 393 20.67 -15.26 -6.17
N VAL A 394 21.00 -13.97 -6.09
CA VAL A 394 21.72 -13.22 -7.15
C VAL A 394 23.11 -13.83 -7.41
N ARG A 395 23.89 -14.14 -6.35
CA ARG A 395 25.19 -14.78 -6.49
C ARG A 395 25.11 -16.15 -7.15
N ASN A 396 24.09 -16.93 -6.82
CA ASN A 396 23.87 -18.25 -7.41
C ASN A 396 23.48 -18.17 -8.89
N ASN A 397 22.93 -17.04 -9.35
CA ASN A 397 22.57 -16.78 -10.75
C ASN A 397 23.68 -16.04 -11.53
N LYS A 398 24.92 -16.09 -11.04
CA LYS A 398 26.07 -15.35 -11.57
C LYS A 398 26.27 -15.53 -13.09
N GLN A 399 26.14 -16.76 -13.60
CA GLN A 399 26.40 -17.03 -15.00
C GLN A 399 25.45 -16.23 -15.90
N TRP A 400 24.15 -16.29 -15.64
CA TRP A 400 23.15 -15.56 -16.39
C TRP A 400 23.39 -14.04 -16.35
N LEU A 401 23.73 -13.50 -15.18
CA LEU A 401 24.02 -12.08 -15.01
C LEU A 401 25.27 -11.65 -15.78
N MET A 402 26.34 -12.46 -15.76
CA MET A 402 27.56 -12.17 -16.51
C MET A 402 27.34 -12.22 -18.02
N ASP A 403 26.54 -13.17 -18.52
CA ASP A 403 26.19 -13.29 -19.92
C ASP A 403 25.40 -12.05 -20.40
N SER A 404 24.57 -11.46 -19.55
CA SER A 404 23.82 -10.25 -19.87
C SER A 404 24.68 -9.02 -20.13
N LEU A 405 25.92 -8.97 -19.63
CA LEU A 405 26.87 -7.88 -19.86
C LEU A 405 27.47 -7.89 -21.28
N GLY A 406 27.33 -9.00 -22.01
CA GLY A 406 27.94 -9.20 -23.32
C GLY A 406 27.14 -8.66 -24.51
N TYR A 407 26.11 -7.81 -24.28
CA TYR A 407 25.32 -7.29 -25.39
C TYR A 407 26.17 -6.45 -26.36
N PRO A 408 26.17 -6.78 -27.70
CA PRO A 408 26.98 -6.07 -28.68
C PRO A 408 26.42 -4.68 -28.96
N LEU A 409 27.08 -3.67 -28.44
CA LEU A 409 26.70 -2.28 -28.71
C LEU A 409 27.19 -1.83 -30.09
N ALA A 410 26.36 -1.06 -30.80
CA ALA A 410 26.80 -0.39 -32.02
C ALA A 410 27.97 0.56 -31.73
N ARG A 411 29.00 0.55 -32.56
CA ARG A 411 30.12 1.49 -32.45
C ARG A 411 29.59 2.91 -32.67
N ARG A 412 29.84 3.80 -31.73
CA ARG A 412 29.60 5.23 -31.96
C ARG A 412 30.61 5.69 -33.00
N SER A 413 30.14 6.21 -34.13
CA SER A 413 30.95 6.85 -35.18
C SER A 413 31.53 8.17 -34.68
#